data_21a9ed6049bbc123a4e166c52ecc7c57
#
_entry.id   21a9ed6049bbc123a4e166c52ecc7c57
#
_cell.length_a   1.000
_cell.length_b   1.000
_cell.length_c   1.000
_cell.angle_alpha   90.00
_cell.angle_beta   90.00
_cell.angle_gamma   90.00
#
_symmetry.space_group_name_H-M   'P 1'
#
loop_
_entity.id
_entity.type
_entity.pdbx_description
1 polymer ?
#
loop_
_entity_poly.entity_id
_entity_poly.type
_entity_poly.pdbx_seq_one_letter_code
_entity_poly.pdbx_strand_id
1 'polypeptide(L)'
;KDMPRYLMGLGTPINLLEWIERGIEMFYCIMPTRNGRNGQLFTRFGTINMRNKKWENDFSPVDPDGHSYVDTLYSKAYLHHLIKAKEMLGLQIASIHNLAFYLWLVKEARAHIIAGDFTTWKSGMVRQLANRL
;
A
#
# COMPACT_ATOMS: atom_id res chain seq x y z
N LYS A 1 6.21 -24.53 18.99
CA LYS A 1 5.60 -23.59 18.02
C LYS A 1 6.66 -23.11 17.04
N ASP A 2 7.18 -24.02 16.24
CA ASP A 2 8.42 -23.78 15.48
C ASP A 2 8.15 -23.59 13.97
N MET A 3 6.89 -23.50 13.54
CA MET A 3 6.53 -23.32 12.14
C MET A 3 5.75 -22.02 11.93
N PRO A 4 6.11 -21.23 10.90
CA PRO A 4 5.39 -19.98 10.60
C PRO A 4 3.96 -20.25 10.15
N ARG A 5 3.04 -19.35 10.53
CA ARG A 5 1.64 -19.38 10.12
C ARG A 5 1.45 -18.60 8.84
N TYR A 6 0.93 -19.27 7.83
CA TYR A 6 0.74 -18.72 6.50
C TYR A 6 -0.75 -18.53 6.20
N LEU A 7 -1.16 -17.29 5.96
CA LEU A 7 -2.54 -16.94 5.61
C LEU A 7 -2.65 -16.63 4.12
N MET A 8 -3.59 -17.27 3.45
CA MET A 8 -3.86 -17.11 2.03
C MET A 8 -5.15 -16.35 1.78
N GLY A 9 -5.16 -15.50 0.73
CA GLY A 9 -6.38 -14.91 0.19
C GLY A 9 -6.90 -13.64 0.87
N LEU A 10 -6.28 -13.17 1.95
CA LEU A 10 -6.63 -11.92 2.63
C LEU A 10 -5.48 -10.92 2.55
N GLY A 11 -5.79 -9.63 2.36
CA GLY A 11 -4.67 -8.73 2.21
C GLY A 11 -4.91 -7.26 1.97
N THR A 12 -5.94 -6.62 2.52
CA THR A 12 -5.88 -5.16 2.66
C THR A 12 -4.78 -4.80 3.68
N PRO A 13 -4.18 -3.60 3.61
CA PRO A 13 -3.17 -3.19 4.59
C PRO A 13 -3.65 -3.31 6.04
N ILE A 14 -4.89 -2.92 6.32
CA ILE A 14 -5.48 -3.05 7.66
C ILE A 14 -5.61 -4.53 8.05
N ASN A 15 -6.06 -5.39 7.14
CA ASN A 15 -6.18 -6.83 7.42
C ASN A 15 -4.81 -7.44 7.78
N LEU A 16 -3.73 -7.05 7.09
CA LEU A 16 -2.40 -7.55 7.43
C LEU A 16 -2.04 -7.24 8.87
N LEU A 17 -2.24 -6.00 9.31
CA LEU A 17 -1.92 -5.58 10.68
C LEU A 17 -2.78 -6.33 11.72
N GLU A 18 -4.07 -6.54 11.43
CA GLU A 18 -4.96 -7.29 12.30
C GLU A 18 -4.54 -8.75 12.45
N TRP A 19 -4.12 -9.40 11.38
CA TRP A 19 -3.69 -10.78 11.41
C TRP A 19 -2.29 -10.97 11.98
N ILE A 20 -1.38 -9.99 11.78
CA ILE A 20 -0.07 -9.98 12.44
C ILE A 20 -0.25 -9.97 13.97
N GLU A 21 -1.16 -9.15 14.49
CA GLU A 21 -1.47 -9.13 15.92
C GLU A 21 -1.95 -10.48 16.45
N ARG A 22 -2.63 -11.25 15.61
CA ARG A 22 -3.11 -12.61 15.95
C ARG A 22 -2.06 -13.70 15.71
N GLY A 23 -0.84 -13.32 15.33
CA GLY A 23 0.28 -14.23 15.18
C GLY A 23 0.42 -14.88 13.81
N ILE A 24 -0.15 -14.28 12.76
CA ILE A 24 0.14 -14.67 11.38
C ILE A 24 1.47 -14.03 10.96
N GLU A 25 2.32 -14.80 10.31
CA GLU A 25 3.69 -14.42 9.99
C GLU A 25 3.97 -14.31 8.49
N MET A 26 3.14 -14.95 7.66
CA MET A 26 3.27 -14.95 6.20
C MET A 26 1.92 -14.76 5.52
N PHE A 27 1.92 -14.03 4.41
CA PHE A 27 0.71 -13.71 3.66
C PHE A 27 0.88 -13.98 2.18
N TYR A 28 -0.21 -14.38 1.53
CA TYR A 28 -0.32 -14.48 0.08
C TYR A 28 -1.59 -13.78 -0.39
N CYS A 29 -1.46 -12.77 -1.24
CA CYS A 29 -2.58 -11.99 -1.72
C CYS A 29 -2.29 -11.31 -3.06
N ILE A 30 -3.28 -11.28 -3.94
CA ILE A 30 -3.20 -10.59 -5.23
C ILE A 30 -3.62 -9.12 -5.14
N MET A 31 -4.13 -8.65 -4.00
CA MET A 31 -4.71 -7.32 -3.86
C MET A 31 -3.76 -6.17 -4.23
N PRO A 32 -2.48 -6.19 -3.88
CA PRO A 32 -1.59 -5.09 -4.24
C PRO A 32 -1.60 -4.80 -5.75
N THR A 33 -1.40 -5.82 -6.56
CA THR A 33 -1.35 -5.69 -8.01
C THR A 33 -2.73 -5.53 -8.62
N ARG A 34 -3.73 -6.30 -8.17
CA ARG A 34 -5.10 -6.19 -8.67
C ARG A 34 -5.68 -4.79 -8.43
N ASN A 35 -5.56 -4.29 -7.20
CA ASN A 35 -6.09 -2.97 -6.84
C ASN A 35 -5.31 -1.86 -7.55
N GLY A 36 -3.98 -2.00 -7.68
CA GLY A 36 -3.16 -1.08 -8.45
C GLY A 36 -3.63 -0.98 -9.91
N ARG A 37 -3.85 -2.12 -10.57
CA ARG A 37 -4.39 -2.13 -11.94
C ARG A 37 -5.77 -1.47 -12.07
N ASN A 38 -6.53 -1.42 -10.99
CA ASN A 38 -7.82 -0.72 -10.93
C ASN A 38 -7.69 0.75 -10.50
N GLY A 39 -6.47 1.26 -10.34
CA GLY A 39 -6.19 2.65 -9.96
C GLY A 39 -6.24 2.93 -8.48
N GLN A 40 -6.28 1.91 -7.63
CA GLN A 40 -6.25 2.06 -6.18
C GLN A 40 -4.83 1.91 -5.65
N LEU A 41 -4.30 2.96 -5.04
CA LEU A 41 -2.99 2.97 -4.40
C LEU A 41 -3.12 3.08 -2.90
N PHE A 42 -2.30 2.31 -2.19
CA PHE A 42 -2.23 2.35 -0.73
C PHE A 42 -1.02 3.18 -0.29
N THR A 43 -1.26 4.13 0.59
CA THR A 43 -0.20 4.94 1.21
C THR A 43 -0.31 4.89 2.73
N ARG A 44 0.73 5.34 3.42
CA ARG A 44 0.68 5.43 4.90
C ARG A 44 -0.41 6.37 5.41
N PHE A 45 -0.83 7.33 4.60
CA PHE A 45 -1.84 8.33 4.98
C PHE A 45 -3.26 7.98 4.55
N GLY A 46 -3.42 6.94 3.76
CA GLY A 46 -4.72 6.48 3.29
C GLY A 46 -4.68 5.92 1.88
N THR A 47 -5.85 5.64 1.35
CA THR A 47 -6.04 5.08 0.01
C THR A 47 -6.31 6.17 -1.01
N ILE A 48 -5.60 6.11 -2.13
CA ILE A 48 -5.79 7.01 -3.28
C ILE A 48 -6.53 6.24 -4.38
N ASN A 49 -7.60 6.84 -4.92
CA ASN A 49 -8.18 6.37 -6.17
C ASN A 49 -7.70 7.29 -7.31
N MET A 50 -6.74 6.82 -8.08
CA MET A 50 -6.14 7.59 -9.19
C MET A 50 -7.10 7.89 -10.34
N ARG A 51 -8.27 7.27 -10.38
CA ARG A 51 -9.31 7.58 -11.37
C ARG A 51 -10.06 8.88 -11.06
N ASN A 52 -9.97 9.38 -9.83
CA ASN A 52 -10.64 10.61 -9.43
C ASN A 52 -10.06 11.82 -10.16
N LYS A 53 -10.94 12.65 -10.69
CA LYS A 53 -10.58 13.87 -11.44
C LYS A 53 -9.73 14.85 -10.63
N LYS A 54 -9.82 14.84 -9.32
CA LYS A 54 -9.03 15.73 -8.46
C LYS A 54 -7.51 15.59 -8.65
N TRP A 55 -7.03 14.46 -9.19
CA TRP A 55 -5.61 14.21 -9.44
C TRP A 55 -5.13 14.71 -10.81
N GLU A 56 -6.06 15.15 -11.67
CA GLU A 56 -5.77 15.54 -13.05
C GLU A 56 -4.69 16.61 -13.17
N ASN A 57 -4.64 17.53 -12.21
CA ASN A 57 -3.69 18.65 -12.18
C ASN A 57 -2.77 18.62 -10.95
N ASP A 58 -2.66 17.48 -10.28
CA ASP A 58 -1.75 17.32 -9.15
C ASP A 58 -0.39 16.81 -9.64
N PHE A 59 0.55 17.73 -9.80
CA PHE A 59 1.90 17.44 -10.27
C PHE A 59 2.86 17.03 -9.14
N SER A 60 2.38 16.85 -7.92
CA SER A 60 3.18 16.30 -6.84
C SER A 60 3.53 14.82 -7.12
N PRO A 61 4.60 14.29 -6.51
CA PRO A 61 4.97 12.89 -6.63
C PRO A 61 3.81 11.94 -6.27
N VAL A 62 3.80 10.75 -6.84
CA VAL A 62 2.78 9.73 -6.54
C VAL A 62 2.69 9.48 -5.04
N ASP A 63 3.82 9.28 -4.40
CA ASP A 63 3.93 9.21 -2.94
C ASP A 63 5.29 9.77 -2.50
N PRO A 64 5.34 11.02 -1.95
CA PRO A 64 6.61 11.63 -1.52
C PRO A 64 7.34 10.80 -0.45
N ASP A 65 6.60 10.06 0.36
CA ASP A 65 7.12 9.19 1.41
C ASP A 65 7.17 7.72 1.01
N GLY A 66 7.01 7.43 -0.28
CA GLY A 66 7.01 6.08 -0.82
C GLY A 66 8.38 5.42 -0.83
N HIS A 67 8.38 4.12 -1.05
CA HIS A 67 9.57 3.26 -0.92
C HIS A 67 10.03 2.65 -2.25
N SER A 68 9.45 3.08 -3.36
CA SER A 68 9.85 2.65 -4.71
C SER A 68 10.29 3.84 -5.56
N TYR A 69 11.05 3.55 -6.61
CA TYR A 69 11.51 4.60 -7.53
C TYR A 69 10.35 5.29 -8.27
N VAL A 70 9.23 4.59 -8.47
CA VAL A 70 8.07 5.16 -9.15
C VAL A 70 7.39 6.26 -8.32
N ASP A 71 7.54 6.22 -7.00
CA ASP A 71 6.83 7.12 -6.08
C ASP A 71 7.30 8.56 -6.19
N THR A 72 8.58 8.76 -6.53
CA THR A 72 9.18 10.09 -6.69
C THR A 72 9.42 10.47 -8.14
N LEU A 73 9.58 9.48 -9.04
CA LEU A 73 9.85 9.71 -10.46
C LEU A 73 8.62 10.23 -11.22
N TYR A 74 7.44 9.77 -10.85
CA TYR A 74 6.19 10.11 -11.54
C TYR A 74 5.28 10.97 -10.68
N SER A 75 4.50 11.84 -11.33
CA SER A 75 3.47 12.66 -10.66
C SER A 75 2.12 11.96 -10.62
N LYS A 76 1.27 12.40 -9.69
CA LYS A 76 -0.13 11.94 -9.62
C LYS A 76 -0.90 12.26 -10.90
N ALA A 77 -0.70 13.47 -11.45
CA ALA A 77 -1.33 13.89 -12.70
C ALA A 77 -0.97 12.96 -13.86
N TYR A 78 0.31 12.60 -13.98
CA TYR A 78 0.76 11.69 -15.03
C TYR A 78 0.19 10.28 -14.86
N LEU A 79 0.23 9.75 -13.65
CA LEU A 79 -0.35 8.44 -13.35
C LEU A 79 -1.87 8.41 -13.60
N HIS A 80 -2.59 9.47 -13.19
CA HIS A 80 -4.01 9.63 -13.50
C HIS A 80 -4.26 9.57 -15.01
N HIS A 81 -3.47 10.32 -15.80
CA HIS A 81 -3.56 10.31 -17.26
C HIS A 81 -3.36 8.90 -17.83
N LEU A 82 -2.30 8.21 -17.42
CA LEU A 82 -2.00 6.85 -17.90
C LEU A 82 -3.13 5.85 -17.60
N ILE A 83 -3.69 5.92 -16.41
CA ILE A 83 -4.80 5.05 -16.00
C ILE A 83 -6.06 5.35 -16.81
N LYS A 84 -6.39 6.63 -17.03
CA LYS A 84 -7.53 7.05 -17.85
C LYS A 84 -7.35 6.66 -19.32
N ALA A 85 -6.15 6.77 -19.85
CA ALA A 85 -5.80 6.36 -21.20
C ALA A 85 -5.66 4.84 -21.37
N LYS A 86 -5.75 4.08 -20.28
CA LYS A 86 -5.55 2.62 -20.25
C LYS A 86 -4.17 2.18 -20.73
N GLU A 87 -3.17 2.98 -20.44
CA GLU A 87 -1.79 2.68 -20.77
C GLU A 87 -1.18 1.65 -19.80
N MET A 88 -0.42 0.71 -20.35
CA MET A 88 0.19 -0.37 -19.57
C MET A 88 1.18 0.17 -18.51
N LEU A 89 1.90 1.24 -18.81
CA LEU A 89 2.83 1.88 -17.88
C LEU A 89 2.12 2.32 -16.58
N GLY A 90 0.89 2.83 -16.67
CA GLY A 90 0.09 3.18 -15.50
C GLY A 90 -0.17 1.98 -14.58
N LEU A 91 -0.45 0.83 -15.17
CA LEU A 91 -0.67 -0.41 -14.42
C LEU A 91 0.63 -0.89 -13.74
N GLN A 92 1.77 -0.75 -14.42
CA GLN A 92 3.08 -1.10 -13.87
C GLN A 92 3.46 -0.18 -12.70
N ILE A 93 3.33 1.14 -12.86
CA ILE A 93 3.61 2.12 -11.80
C ILE A 93 2.78 1.81 -10.55
N ALA A 94 1.47 1.65 -10.70
CA ALA A 94 0.56 1.37 -9.60
C ALA A 94 0.88 0.04 -8.90
N SER A 95 1.22 -1.00 -9.65
CA SER A 95 1.58 -2.32 -9.10
C SER A 95 2.90 -2.26 -8.33
N ILE A 96 3.92 -1.61 -8.87
CA ILE A 96 5.22 -1.44 -8.19
C ILE A 96 5.05 -0.65 -6.90
N HIS A 97 4.31 0.46 -6.95
CA HIS A 97 4.01 1.26 -5.76
C HIS A 97 3.35 0.42 -4.66
N ASN A 98 2.27 -0.30 -4.99
CA ASN A 98 1.54 -1.08 -3.99
C ASN A 98 2.38 -2.23 -3.42
N LEU A 99 3.16 -2.93 -4.23
CA LEU A 99 4.06 -3.97 -3.75
C LEU A 99 5.10 -3.42 -2.78
N ALA A 100 5.73 -2.30 -3.13
CA ALA A 100 6.71 -1.65 -2.26
C ALA A 100 6.08 -1.19 -0.94
N PHE A 101 4.86 -0.65 -1.00
CA PHE A 101 4.11 -0.25 0.19
C PHE A 101 3.82 -1.44 1.12
N TYR A 102 3.37 -2.57 0.58
CA TYR A 102 3.07 -3.76 1.38
C TYR A 102 4.33 -4.33 2.04
N LEU A 103 5.44 -4.38 1.31
CA LEU A 103 6.71 -4.84 1.86
C LEU A 103 7.21 -3.91 2.98
N TRP A 104 7.08 -2.61 2.78
CA TRP A 104 7.38 -1.63 3.82
C TRP A 104 6.51 -1.84 5.06
N LEU A 105 5.19 -1.99 4.89
CA LEU A 105 4.24 -2.14 6.00
C LEU A 105 4.57 -3.35 6.87
N VAL A 106 4.88 -4.48 6.24
CA VAL A 106 5.26 -5.72 6.96
C VAL A 106 6.61 -5.56 7.66
N LYS A 107 7.56 -4.88 7.03
CA LYS A 107 8.87 -4.59 7.63
C LYS A 107 8.75 -3.69 8.86
N GLU A 108 7.92 -2.64 8.79
CA GLU A 108 7.63 -1.76 9.92
C GLU A 108 6.92 -2.52 11.05
N ALA A 109 5.91 -3.32 10.72
CA ALA A 109 5.24 -4.16 11.70
C ALA A 109 6.23 -5.06 12.46
N ARG A 110 7.16 -5.70 11.74
CA ARG A 110 8.21 -6.52 12.36
C ARG A 110 9.10 -5.69 13.29
N ALA A 111 9.53 -4.50 12.86
CA ALA A 111 10.38 -3.63 13.67
C ALA A 111 9.68 -3.23 14.98
N HIS A 112 8.40 -2.90 14.92
CA HIS A 112 7.60 -2.54 16.10
C HIS A 112 7.30 -3.73 17.02
N ILE A 113 7.17 -4.94 16.48
CA ILE A 113 7.09 -6.16 17.30
C ILE A 113 8.39 -6.36 18.10
N ILE A 114 9.54 -6.21 17.45
CA ILE A 114 10.85 -6.35 18.08
C ILE A 114 11.07 -5.26 19.14
N ALA A 115 10.63 -4.02 18.85
CA ALA A 115 10.72 -2.90 19.79
C ALA A 115 9.72 -2.98 20.96
N GLY A 116 8.69 -3.83 20.85
CA GLY A 116 7.68 -4.03 21.90
C GLY A 116 6.56 -2.99 21.92
N ASP A 117 6.42 -2.16 20.88
CA ASP A 117 5.42 -1.09 20.78
C ASP A 117 4.41 -1.29 19.62
N PHE A 118 4.30 -2.51 19.13
CA PHE A 118 3.45 -2.83 17.96
C PHE A 118 2.00 -2.39 18.13
N THR A 119 1.37 -2.64 19.28
CA THR A 119 -0.05 -2.31 19.50
C THR A 119 -0.31 -0.81 19.40
N THR A 120 0.56 0.02 19.99
CA THR A 120 0.45 1.48 19.92
C THR A 120 0.66 1.99 18.49
N TRP A 121 1.70 1.53 17.82
CA TRP A 121 1.99 1.86 16.44
C TRP A 121 0.85 1.42 15.50
N LYS A 122 0.36 0.19 15.64
CA LYS A 122 -0.76 -0.34 14.87
C LYS A 122 -2.00 0.53 14.97
N SER A 123 -2.36 0.96 16.17
CA SER A 123 -3.54 1.81 16.39
C SER A 123 -3.47 3.12 15.60
N GLY A 124 -2.31 3.77 15.58
CA GLY A 124 -2.08 4.97 14.78
C GLY A 124 -2.10 4.68 13.28
N MET A 125 -1.44 3.61 12.85
CA MET A 125 -1.36 3.22 11.44
C MET A 125 -2.72 2.84 10.87
N VAL A 126 -3.55 2.10 11.58
CA VAL A 126 -4.91 1.72 11.15
C VAL A 126 -5.78 2.95 10.93
N ARG A 127 -5.69 3.96 11.80
CA ARG A 127 -6.43 5.22 11.61
C ARG A 127 -6.03 5.92 10.32
N GLN A 128 -4.74 5.98 10.02
CA GLN A 128 -4.24 6.59 8.78
C GLN A 128 -4.66 5.79 7.55
N LEU A 129 -4.51 4.48 7.59
CA LEU A 129 -4.86 3.59 6.47
C LEU A 129 -6.36 3.60 6.14
N ALA A 130 -7.22 3.91 7.08
CA ALA A 130 -8.66 4.00 6.88
C ALA A 130 -9.10 5.25 6.11
N ASN A 131 -8.24 6.26 5.96
CA ASN A 131 -8.54 7.47 5.24
C ASN A 131 -8.68 7.20 3.74
N ARG A 132 -9.53 7.99 3.11
CA ARG A 132 -9.63 8.10 1.64
C ARG A 132 -9.15 9.47 1.21
N LEU A 133 -8.09 9.49 0.47
CA LEU A 133 -7.45 10.72 0.00
C LEU A 133 -8.03 11.22 -1.32
#